data_57b651c568c162290e2ed2e27579e285
#
_entry.id   57b651c568c162290e2ed2e27579e285
#
_cell.length_a   1.000
_cell.length_b   1.000
_cell.length_c   1.000
_cell.angle_alpha   90.00
_cell.angle_beta   90.00
_cell.angle_gamma   90.00
#
_symmetry.space_group_name_H-M   'P 1'
#
loop_
_entity.id
_entity.type
_entity.pdbx_description
1 polymer ?
#
loop_
_entity_poly.entity_id
_entity_poly.type
_entity_poly.pdbx_seq_one_letter_code
_entity_poly.pdbx_strand_id
1 'polypeptide(L)'
;EVTVRFEEGVPVALNGRTFANAVELFEEANRIGGRHGLGMCDQIENRIIEAKSRGIYEAPGMALLHIAYERLVTGIHNEDTIAQYRANGRVLGKLLYHGRWFDPQALMLRETAQRWVASAITGEVALELRRGNDYSILDTQSPNLTYAPERLSMEKVEGAFTPADRIGQLTMRNLDIADTRAKLGIYSGTGLLAGAGGSIPLLGQPAADASGS
;
A
#
# COMPACT_ATOMS: atom_id res chain seq x y z
N GLU A 1 -23.25 4.09 -1.19
CA GLU A 1 -22.17 4.95 -0.67
C GLU A 1 -22.02 4.75 0.83
N VAL A 2 -20.79 4.96 1.35
CA VAL A 2 -20.48 4.94 2.77
C VAL A 2 -19.37 5.92 3.06
N THR A 3 -19.46 6.64 4.17
CA THR A 3 -18.38 7.48 4.69
C THR A 3 -17.82 6.87 5.96
N VAL A 4 -16.48 6.91 6.11
CA VAL A 4 -15.77 6.42 7.28
C VAL A 4 -14.90 7.54 7.82
N ARG A 5 -15.11 7.92 9.09
CA ARG A 5 -14.33 8.96 9.75
C ARG A 5 -13.38 8.35 10.79
N PHE A 6 -12.15 8.86 10.77
CA PHE A 6 -11.10 8.51 11.73
C PHE A 6 -10.65 9.73 12.53
N GLU A 7 -10.27 9.50 13.77
CA GLU A 7 -9.57 10.44 14.64
C GLU A 7 -8.37 9.73 15.24
N GLU A 8 -7.17 10.25 14.97
CA GLU A 8 -5.88 9.68 15.41
C GLU A 8 -5.77 8.15 15.17
N GLY A 9 -6.24 7.72 14.00
CA GLY A 9 -6.19 6.32 13.58
C GLY A 9 -7.34 5.44 14.06
N VAL A 10 -8.24 5.97 14.91
CA VAL A 10 -9.39 5.24 15.44
C VAL A 10 -10.62 5.55 14.60
N PRO A 11 -11.35 4.55 14.08
CA PRO A 11 -12.62 4.80 13.41
C PRO A 11 -13.67 5.26 14.42
N VAL A 12 -14.27 6.43 14.18
CA VAL A 12 -15.19 7.08 15.12
C VAL A 12 -16.62 7.25 14.59
N ALA A 13 -16.80 7.26 13.27
CA ALA A 13 -18.14 7.39 12.69
C ALA A 13 -18.26 6.68 11.33
N LEU A 14 -19.49 6.23 11.02
CA LEU A 14 -19.90 5.72 9.73
C LEU A 14 -21.16 6.49 9.27
N ASN A 15 -21.13 7.02 8.06
CA ASN A 15 -22.23 7.83 7.50
C ASN A 15 -22.65 8.99 8.44
N GLY A 16 -21.69 9.65 9.07
CA GLY A 16 -21.92 10.73 10.02
C GLY A 16 -22.46 10.29 11.39
N ARG A 17 -22.76 9.02 11.60
CA ARG A 17 -23.23 8.47 12.88
C ARG A 17 -22.06 8.00 13.73
N THR A 18 -22.02 8.47 14.99
CA THR A 18 -21.14 7.95 16.04
C THR A 18 -21.80 6.79 16.80
N PHE A 19 -21.01 6.01 17.53
CA PHE A 19 -21.43 4.79 18.23
C PHE A 19 -21.05 4.85 19.69
N ALA A 20 -21.79 4.14 20.54
CA ALA A 20 -21.52 4.12 21.98
C ALA A 20 -20.19 3.45 22.32
N ASN A 21 -19.73 2.53 21.48
CA ASN A 21 -18.48 1.81 21.65
C ASN A 21 -17.99 1.27 20.29
N ALA A 22 -16.75 0.77 20.28
CA ALA A 22 -16.14 0.23 19.07
C ALA A 22 -16.84 -1.02 18.53
N VAL A 23 -17.45 -1.84 19.40
CA VAL A 23 -18.14 -3.05 18.96
C VAL A 23 -19.31 -2.71 18.06
N GLU A 24 -20.17 -1.77 18.46
CA GLU A 24 -21.30 -1.32 17.66
C GLU A 24 -20.87 -0.73 16.31
N LEU A 25 -19.76 0.01 16.28
CA LEU A 25 -19.19 0.54 15.04
C LEU A 25 -18.75 -0.60 14.11
N PHE A 26 -18.04 -1.60 14.64
CA PHE A 26 -17.59 -2.75 13.85
C PHE A 26 -18.75 -3.62 13.37
N GLU A 27 -19.80 -3.80 14.17
CA GLU A 27 -21.02 -4.52 13.76
C GLU A 27 -21.71 -3.78 12.60
N GLU A 28 -21.83 -2.47 12.67
CA GLU A 28 -22.39 -1.67 11.59
C GLU A 28 -21.50 -1.72 10.33
N ALA A 29 -20.17 -1.62 10.48
CA ALA A 29 -19.24 -1.78 9.37
C ALA A 29 -19.38 -3.17 8.72
N ASN A 30 -19.51 -4.23 9.52
CA ASN A 30 -19.78 -5.58 9.03
C ASN A 30 -21.09 -5.67 8.26
N ARG A 31 -22.16 -5.02 8.77
CA ARG A 31 -23.46 -5.00 8.12
C ARG A 31 -23.41 -4.26 6.77
N ILE A 32 -22.68 -3.14 6.71
CA ILE A 32 -22.52 -2.38 5.47
C ILE A 32 -21.69 -3.17 4.45
N GLY A 33 -20.49 -3.60 4.80
CA GLY A 33 -19.61 -4.34 3.91
C GLY A 33 -20.19 -5.70 3.50
N GLY A 34 -20.84 -6.41 4.43
CA GLY A 34 -21.44 -7.71 4.20
C GLY A 34 -22.56 -7.73 3.17
N ARG A 35 -23.38 -6.67 3.12
CA ARG A 35 -24.42 -6.53 2.07
C ARG A 35 -23.86 -6.51 0.65
N HIS A 36 -22.62 -6.10 0.51
CA HIS A 36 -21.92 -6.03 -0.77
C HIS A 36 -21.02 -7.24 -1.02
N GLY A 37 -20.81 -8.10 -0.02
CA GLY A 37 -19.85 -9.22 -0.11
C GLY A 37 -18.39 -8.76 -0.07
N LEU A 38 -18.12 -7.59 0.54
CA LEU A 38 -16.77 -7.06 0.71
C LEU A 38 -15.99 -7.92 1.71
N GLY A 39 -14.67 -8.08 1.48
CA GLY A 39 -13.78 -8.73 2.43
C GLY A 39 -13.83 -10.27 2.42
N MET A 40 -14.33 -10.88 1.36
CA MET A 40 -14.21 -12.30 1.10
C MET A 40 -12.80 -12.63 0.61
N CYS A 41 -12.19 -13.66 1.21
CA CYS A 41 -10.88 -14.16 0.80
C CYS A 41 -10.86 -15.69 0.81
N ASP A 42 -10.39 -16.31 -0.27
CA ASP A 42 -10.13 -17.74 -0.39
C ASP A 42 -8.64 -17.94 -0.66
N GLN A 43 -7.92 -18.54 0.28
CA GLN A 43 -6.48 -18.67 0.19
C GLN A 43 -5.96 -20.00 0.71
N ILE A 44 -4.80 -20.42 0.19
CA ILE A 44 -4.00 -21.49 0.75
C ILE A 44 -2.93 -20.86 1.64
N GLU A 45 -2.91 -21.22 2.91
CA GLU A 45 -2.05 -20.64 3.93
C GLU A 45 -1.26 -21.66 4.72
N ASN A 46 -0.16 -21.24 5.33
CA ASN A 46 0.58 -22.03 6.30
C ASN A 46 -0.09 -21.91 7.67
N ARG A 47 -0.41 -23.05 8.29
CA ARG A 47 -0.81 -23.08 9.70
C ARG A 47 0.41 -22.97 10.61
N ILE A 48 0.17 -22.68 11.90
CA ILE A 48 1.25 -22.58 12.91
C ILE A 48 2.06 -23.89 13.03
N ILE A 49 1.45 -25.01 12.65
CA ILE A 49 2.09 -26.34 12.59
C ILE A 49 2.81 -26.59 11.24
N GLU A 50 3.03 -25.55 10.44
CA GLU A 50 3.68 -25.56 9.12
C GLU A 50 2.94 -26.35 8.02
N ALA A 51 1.78 -26.93 8.31
CA ALA A 51 0.95 -27.58 7.30
C ALA A 51 0.20 -26.55 6.45
N LYS A 52 0.02 -26.86 5.17
CA LYS A 52 -0.85 -26.10 4.26
C LYS A 52 -2.32 -26.40 4.53
N SER A 53 -3.15 -25.35 4.53
CA SER A 53 -4.60 -25.51 4.53
C SER A 53 -5.26 -24.43 3.68
N ARG A 54 -6.46 -24.72 3.19
CA ARG A 54 -7.33 -23.73 2.56
C ARG A 54 -8.15 -23.02 3.63
N GLY A 55 -8.17 -21.71 3.60
CA GLY A 55 -9.02 -20.88 4.45
C GLY A 55 -9.94 -20.01 3.61
N ILE A 56 -11.22 -19.97 3.97
CA ILE A 56 -12.18 -19.01 3.44
C ILE A 56 -12.54 -18.08 4.58
N TYR A 57 -12.31 -16.79 4.37
CA TYR A 57 -12.48 -15.76 5.40
C TYR A 57 -13.48 -14.72 4.94
N GLU A 58 -14.26 -14.23 5.89
CA GLU A 58 -15.17 -13.12 5.72
C GLU A 58 -14.85 -12.06 6.78
N ALA A 59 -14.44 -10.88 6.34
CA ALA A 59 -14.12 -9.77 7.23
C ALA A 59 -14.62 -8.44 6.65
N PRO A 60 -15.93 -8.28 6.38
CA PRO A 60 -16.45 -7.15 5.61
C PRO A 60 -16.23 -5.80 6.29
N GLY A 61 -16.40 -5.71 7.61
CA GLY A 61 -16.17 -4.47 8.35
C GLY A 61 -14.69 -4.09 8.39
N MET A 62 -13.80 -5.06 8.65
CA MET A 62 -12.37 -4.81 8.62
C MET A 62 -11.88 -4.39 7.23
N ALA A 63 -12.40 -5.01 6.18
CA ALA A 63 -12.07 -4.63 4.81
C ALA A 63 -12.51 -3.19 4.50
N LEU A 64 -13.74 -2.82 4.87
CA LEU A 64 -14.25 -1.46 4.71
C LEU A 64 -13.38 -0.43 5.43
N LEU A 65 -13.12 -0.67 6.71
CA LEU A 65 -12.31 0.23 7.54
C LEU A 65 -10.86 0.31 7.03
N HIS A 66 -10.29 -0.82 6.60
CA HIS A 66 -8.93 -0.86 6.07
C HIS A 66 -8.79 -0.08 4.75
N ILE A 67 -9.74 -0.21 3.82
CA ILE A 67 -9.74 0.55 2.56
C ILE A 67 -9.72 2.07 2.84
N ALA A 68 -10.61 2.53 3.73
CA ALA A 68 -10.68 3.94 4.09
C ALA A 68 -9.42 4.42 4.84
N TYR A 69 -8.89 3.60 5.74
CA TYR A 69 -7.67 3.89 6.48
C TYR A 69 -6.44 3.99 5.56
N GLU A 70 -6.25 3.02 4.65
CA GLU A 70 -5.15 3.03 3.67
C GLU A 70 -5.22 4.24 2.74
N ARG A 71 -6.43 4.72 2.41
CA ARG A 71 -6.58 5.95 1.62
C ARG A 71 -6.01 7.17 2.36
N LEU A 72 -6.25 7.28 3.67
CA LEU A 72 -5.67 8.35 4.50
C LEU A 72 -4.16 8.16 4.68
N VAL A 73 -3.69 6.94 4.95
CA VAL A 73 -2.26 6.64 5.06
C VAL A 73 -1.50 7.12 3.82
N THR A 74 -1.99 6.77 2.64
CA THR A 74 -1.35 7.16 1.37
C THR A 74 -1.49 8.64 1.05
N GLY A 75 -2.54 9.31 1.53
CA GLY A 75 -2.75 10.74 1.32
C GLY A 75 -1.94 11.63 2.28
N ILE A 76 -1.53 11.10 3.42
CA ILE A 76 -0.90 11.87 4.52
C ILE A 76 0.61 11.63 4.58
N HIS A 77 1.05 10.37 4.50
CA HIS A 77 2.45 9.99 4.70
C HIS A 77 3.25 9.93 3.40
N ASN A 78 4.58 10.13 3.51
CA ASN A 78 5.50 9.93 2.39
C ASN A 78 5.76 8.45 2.11
N GLU A 79 6.31 8.17 0.93
CA GLU A 79 6.53 6.81 0.42
C GLU A 79 7.38 5.94 1.38
N ASP A 80 8.46 6.49 1.94
CA ASP A 80 9.36 5.73 2.82
C ASP A 80 8.66 5.34 4.13
N THR A 81 7.89 6.25 4.72
CA THR A 81 7.08 5.99 5.92
C THR A 81 6.05 4.89 5.64
N ILE A 82 5.35 4.96 4.50
CA ILE A 82 4.36 3.96 4.09
C ILE A 82 5.02 2.59 3.90
N ALA A 83 6.16 2.54 3.22
CA ALA A 83 6.91 1.30 3.00
C ALA A 83 7.32 0.63 4.32
N GLN A 84 7.88 1.42 5.24
CA GLN A 84 8.27 0.93 6.56
C GLN A 84 7.07 0.48 7.39
N TYR A 85 5.98 1.25 7.40
CA TYR A 85 4.74 0.90 8.08
C TYR A 85 4.18 -0.45 7.60
N ARG A 86 4.11 -0.66 6.30
CA ARG A 86 3.63 -1.90 5.71
C ARG A 86 4.55 -3.09 6.00
N ALA A 87 5.87 -2.88 6.00
CA ALA A 87 6.84 -3.91 6.37
C ALA A 87 6.67 -4.32 7.84
N ASN A 88 6.60 -3.34 8.73
CA ASN A 88 6.35 -3.54 10.16
C ASN A 88 5.01 -4.24 10.42
N GLY A 89 3.97 -3.87 9.69
CA GLY A 89 2.64 -4.48 9.78
C GLY A 89 2.65 -5.98 9.46
N ARG A 90 3.41 -6.41 8.46
CA ARG A 90 3.57 -7.84 8.14
C ARG A 90 4.26 -8.61 9.26
N VAL A 91 5.30 -8.03 9.86
CA VAL A 91 6.00 -8.65 11.01
C VAL A 91 5.07 -8.73 12.21
N LEU A 92 4.38 -7.63 12.53
CA LEU A 92 3.40 -7.58 13.61
C LEU A 92 2.29 -8.61 13.41
N GLY A 93 1.70 -8.68 12.23
CA GLY A 93 0.65 -9.66 11.90
C GLY A 93 1.08 -11.10 12.17
N LYS A 94 2.33 -11.46 11.82
CA LYS A 94 2.90 -12.77 12.11
C LYS A 94 3.02 -13.03 13.62
N LEU A 95 3.50 -12.04 14.38
CA LEU A 95 3.59 -12.15 15.83
C LEU A 95 2.22 -12.33 16.48
N LEU A 96 1.23 -11.57 16.06
CA LEU A 96 -0.14 -11.66 16.56
C LEU A 96 -0.78 -13.02 16.21
N TYR A 97 -0.57 -13.51 15.01
CA TYR A 97 -1.03 -14.85 14.59
C TYR A 97 -0.47 -15.97 15.46
N HIS A 98 0.80 -15.82 15.93
CA HIS A 98 1.45 -16.74 16.86
C HIS A 98 1.06 -16.53 18.33
N GLY A 99 0.09 -15.66 18.63
CA GLY A 99 -0.34 -15.36 20.01
C GLY A 99 0.66 -14.51 20.81
N ARG A 100 1.65 -13.87 20.14
CA ARG A 100 2.73 -13.11 20.79
C ARG A 100 2.35 -11.65 20.99
N TRP A 101 1.14 -11.38 21.45
CA TRP A 101 0.60 -10.03 21.64
C TRP A 101 1.43 -9.16 22.59
N PHE A 102 1.96 -9.76 23.66
CA PHE A 102 2.74 -9.08 24.70
C PHE A 102 4.24 -9.22 24.52
N ASP A 103 4.70 -9.80 23.41
CA ASP A 103 6.11 -9.86 23.10
C ASP A 103 6.68 -8.44 22.93
N PRO A 104 7.89 -8.15 23.47
CA PRO A 104 8.52 -6.84 23.33
C PRO A 104 8.58 -6.35 21.89
N GLN A 105 8.86 -7.22 20.92
CA GLN A 105 8.86 -6.85 19.50
C GLN A 105 7.47 -6.43 19.02
N ALA A 106 6.41 -7.15 19.43
CA ALA A 106 5.04 -6.78 19.07
C ALA A 106 4.64 -5.43 19.69
N LEU A 107 5.03 -5.18 20.94
CA LEU A 107 4.78 -3.90 21.62
C LEU A 107 5.51 -2.75 20.92
N MET A 108 6.78 -2.92 20.57
CA MET A 108 7.56 -1.92 19.80
C MET A 108 6.91 -1.59 18.46
N LEU A 109 6.50 -2.61 17.71
CA LEU A 109 5.88 -2.41 16.40
C LEU A 109 4.50 -1.72 16.50
N ARG A 110 3.71 -2.07 17.51
CA ARG A 110 2.43 -1.42 17.79
C ARG A 110 2.60 0.03 18.18
N GLU A 111 3.52 0.32 19.09
CA GLU A 111 3.82 1.70 19.49
C GLU A 111 4.32 2.51 18.30
N THR A 112 5.20 1.94 17.50
CA THR A 112 5.70 2.62 16.29
C THR A 112 4.56 2.95 15.32
N ALA A 113 3.66 2.01 15.06
CA ALA A 113 2.52 2.22 14.17
C ALA A 113 1.56 3.29 14.73
N GLN A 114 1.27 3.24 16.03
CA GLN A 114 0.36 4.17 16.68
C GLN A 114 0.95 5.58 16.75
N ARG A 115 2.19 5.70 17.19
CA ARG A 115 2.83 7.00 17.45
C ARG A 115 3.19 7.74 16.16
N TRP A 116 3.72 7.04 15.16
CA TRP A 116 4.32 7.67 13.98
C TRP A 116 3.44 7.61 12.72
N VAL A 117 2.39 6.80 12.74
CA VAL A 117 1.47 6.70 11.60
C VAL A 117 0.05 7.06 12.03
N ALA A 118 -0.54 6.30 12.94
CA ALA A 118 -1.95 6.44 13.29
C ALA A 118 -2.31 7.82 13.87
N SER A 119 -1.43 8.43 14.67
CA SER A 119 -1.65 9.75 15.26
C SER A 119 -1.93 10.86 14.23
N ALA A 120 -1.46 10.71 13.00
CA ALA A 120 -1.72 11.65 11.91
C ALA A 120 -2.99 11.31 11.11
N ILE A 121 -3.56 10.12 11.30
CA ILE A 121 -4.72 9.66 10.53
C ILE A 121 -6.00 10.21 11.13
N THR A 122 -6.32 11.43 10.76
CA THR A 122 -7.58 12.10 11.10
C THR A 122 -8.22 12.59 9.81
N GLY A 123 -9.47 12.19 9.57
CA GLY A 123 -10.16 12.57 8.33
C GLY A 123 -11.34 11.67 8.01
N GLU A 124 -11.95 11.93 6.88
CA GLU A 124 -13.10 11.19 6.37
C GLU A 124 -12.86 10.73 4.93
N VAL A 125 -13.29 9.51 4.64
CA VAL A 125 -13.22 8.93 3.30
C VAL A 125 -14.62 8.48 2.88
N ALA A 126 -15.08 8.95 1.74
CA ALA A 126 -16.31 8.51 1.11
C ALA A 126 -16.01 7.44 0.04
N LEU A 127 -16.75 6.35 0.11
CA LEU A 127 -16.62 5.21 -0.80
C LEU A 127 -17.96 4.85 -1.43
N GLU A 128 -17.91 4.40 -2.65
CA GLU A 128 -18.98 3.65 -3.29
C GLU A 128 -18.60 2.16 -3.27
N LEU A 129 -19.44 1.34 -2.64
CA LEU A 129 -19.26 -0.11 -2.61
C LEU A 129 -20.13 -0.76 -3.69
N ARG A 130 -19.53 -1.66 -4.43
CA ARG A 130 -20.19 -2.51 -5.42
C ARG A 130 -20.11 -3.97 -4.97
N ARG A 131 -20.69 -4.86 -5.76
CA ARG A 131 -20.72 -6.29 -5.41
C ARG A 131 -19.32 -6.90 -5.35
N GLY A 132 -19.03 -7.63 -4.28
CA GLY A 132 -17.74 -8.27 -4.04
C GLY A 132 -16.72 -7.27 -3.47
N ASN A 133 -15.46 -7.41 -3.88
CA ASN A 133 -14.36 -6.53 -3.44
C ASN A 133 -14.19 -5.30 -4.35
N ASP A 134 -15.22 -4.92 -5.10
CA ASP A 134 -15.18 -3.76 -5.99
C ASP A 134 -15.68 -2.49 -5.28
N TYR A 135 -14.92 -1.42 -5.40
CA TYR A 135 -15.23 -0.12 -4.80
C TYR A 135 -14.57 1.03 -5.56
N SER A 136 -15.09 2.24 -5.33
CA SER A 136 -14.45 3.49 -5.75
C SER A 136 -14.31 4.42 -4.54
N ILE A 137 -13.22 5.17 -4.50
CA ILE A 137 -13.08 6.30 -3.58
C ILE A 137 -13.75 7.51 -4.23
N LEU A 138 -14.75 8.09 -3.56
CA LEU A 138 -15.49 9.25 -4.04
C LEU A 138 -14.87 10.54 -3.55
N ASP A 139 -14.48 10.58 -2.26
CA ASP A 139 -13.88 11.75 -1.65
C ASP A 139 -12.90 11.37 -0.53
N THR A 140 -11.99 12.29 -0.22
CA THR A 140 -11.01 12.14 0.87
C THR A 140 -10.77 13.50 1.49
N GLN A 141 -11.11 13.65 2.75
CA GLN A 141 -10.94 14.89 3.51
C GLN A 141 -10.08 14.65 4.74
N SER A 142 -9.04 15.44 4.93
CA SER A 142 -8.21 15.42 6.14
C SER A 142 -7.46 16.74 6.28
N PRO A 143 -7.29 17.26 7.50
CA PRO A 143 -6.42 18.42 7.75
C PRO A 143 -4.94 18.12 7.49
N ASN A 144 -4.57 16.84 7.47
CA ASN A 144 -3.18 16.39 7.36
C ASN A 144 -2.81 15.92 5.94
N LEU A 145 -3.70 16.08 4.93
CA LEU A 145 -3.38 15.68 3.56
C LEU A 145 -2.14 16.43 3.02
N THR A 146 -1.20 15.67 2.52
CA THR A 146 -0.04 16.20 1.77
C THR A 146 -0.32 16.31 0.27
N TYR A 147 -1.37 15.64 -0.21
CA TYR A 147 -1.85 15.76 -1.58
C TYR A 147 -2.52 17.11 -1.79
N ALA A 148 -1.94 17.94 -2.64
CA ALA A 148 -2.43 19.27 -3.00
C ALA A 148 -2.40 19.42 -4.53
N PRO A 149 -3.49 19.03 -5.22
CA PRO A 149 -3.53 19.04 -6.70
C PRO A 149 -3.27 20.42 -7.31
N GLU A 150 -3.63 21.50 -6.61
CA GLU A 150 -3.32 22.87 -7.05
C GLU A 150 -1.83 23.20 -7.01
N ARG A 151 -1.03 22.51 -6.21
CA ARG A 151 0.42 22.74 -6.08
C ARG A 151 1.26 21.77 -6.90
N LEU A 152 0.76 20.54 -7.09
CA LEU A 152 1.57 19.41 -7.55
C LEU A 152 0.97 18.69 -8.77
N SER A 153 0.06 19.32 -9.50
CA SER A 153 -0.49 18.73 -10.73
C SER A 153 0.60 18.62 -11.79
N MET A 154 0.82 17.42 -12.30
CA MET A 154 1.70 17.19 -13.45
C MET A 154 1.12 17.74 -14.75
N GLU A 155 -0.16 18.10 -14.75
CA GLU A 155 -0.90 18.60 -15.92
C GLU A 155 -0.89 20.13 -16.03
N LYS A 156 -0.49 20.86 -14.96
CA LYS A 156 -0.44 22.32 -14.97
C LYS A 156 0.97 22.81 -15.37
N VAL A 157 1.02 23.72 -16.29
CA VAL A 157 2.26 24.38 -16.79
C VAL A 157 2.88 25.30 -15.71
N GLU A 158 2.05 25.81 -14.79
CA GLU A 158 2.48 26.66 -13.67
C GLU A 158 2.29 25.91 -12.34
N GLY A 159 3.34 25.33 -11.83
CA GLY A 159 3.37 24.61 -10.56
C GLY A 159 4.62 24.94 -9.75
N ALA A 160 4.75 24.35 -8.57
CA ALA A 160 5.94 24.46 -7.71
C ALA A 160 7.21 23.88 -8.38
N PHE A 161 7.06 23.10 -9.45
CA PHE A 161 8.15 22.54 -10.25
C PHE A 161 7.73 22.40 -11.72
N THR A 162 8.72 22.36 -12.60
CA THR A 162 8.56 22.11 -14.03
C THR A 162 9.22 20.78 -14.42
N PRO A 163 8.94 20.22 -15.61
CA PRO A 163 9.68 19.07 -16.12
C PRO A 163 11.20 19.28 -16.14
N ALA A 164 11.65 20.53 -16.37
CA ALA A 164 13.08 20.88 -16.38
C ALA A 164 13.76 20.67 -15.03
N ASP A 165 13.06 20.90 -13.92
CA ASP A 165 13.58 20.71 -12.57
C ASP A 165 13.92 19.24 -12.26
N ARG A 166 13.33 18.31 -13.01
CA ARG A 166 13.56 16.88 -12.87
C ARG A 166 14.60 16.28 -13.80
N ILE A 167 15.06 17.04 -14.79
CA ILE A 167 16.03 16.54 -15.78
C ILE A 167 17.31 16.06 -15.09
N GLY A 168 17.86 16.84 -14.16
CA GLY A 168 19.07 16.45 -13.43
C GLY A 168 18.88 15.16 -12.61
N GLN A 169 17.75 15.02 -11.94
CA GLN A 169 17.42 13.82 -11.16
C GLN A 169 17.28 12.59 -12.07
N LEU A 170 16.62 12.72 -13.23
CA LEU A 170 16.48 11.66 -14.20
C LEU A 170 17.83 11.27 -14.82
N THR A 171 18.69 12.25 -15.08
CA THR A 171 20.05 12.03 -15.58
C THR A 171 20.86 11.19 -14.60
N MET A 172 20.87 11.55 -13.32
CA MET A 172 21.57 10.76 -12.28
C MET A 172 21.01 9.35 -12.15
N ARG A 173 19.70 9.20 -12.19
CA ARG A 173 19.06 7.86 -12.15
C ARG A 173 19.42 7.02 -13.38
N ASN A 174 19.50 7.63 -14.57
CA ASN A 174 19.88 6.93 -15.79
C ASN A 174 21.36 6.48 -15.74
N LEU A 175 22.26 7.26 -15.13
CA LEU A 175 23.63 6.85 -14.89
C LEU A 175 23.70 5.64 -13.96
N ASP A 176 22.98 5.65 -12.85
CA ASP A 176 22.91 4.51 -11.93
C ASP A 176 22.38 3.23 -12.61
N ILE A 177 21.33 3.38 -13.43
CA ILE A 177 20.78 2.26 -14.24
C ILE A 177 21.83 1.75 -15.24
N ALA A 178 22.56 2.64 -15.90
CA ALA A 178 23.60 2.28 -16.87
C ALA A 178 24.76 1.53 -16.17
N ASP A 179 25.20 2.03 -15.02
CA ASP A 179 26.24 1.38 -14.22
C ASP A 179 25.83 0.00 -13.72
N THR A 180 24.58 -0.15 -13.27
CA THR A 180 24.04 -1.44 -12.86
C THR A 180 24.01 -2.42 -14.04
N ARG A 181 23.56 -1.97 -15.22
CA ARG A 181 23.53 -2.80 -16.43
C ARG A 181 24.94 -3.22 -16.87
N ALA A 182 25.92 -2.34 -16.80
CA ALA A 182 27.31 -2.66 -17.12
C ALA A 182 27.88 -3.76 -16.22
N LYS A 183 27.36 -3.90 -14.99
CA LYS A 183 27.77 -4.91 -14.01
C LYS A 183 27.00 -6.24 -14.12
N LEU A 184 25.97 -6.35 -14.97
CA LEU A 184 25.17 -7.58 -15.10
C LEU A 184 26.00 -8.80 -15.49
N GLY A 185 27.13 -8.62 -16.18
CA GLY A 185 28.09 -9.69 -16.48
C GLY A 185 28.61 -10.42 -15.24
N ILE A 186 28.67 -9.74 -14.08
CA ILE A 186 29.07 -10.36 -12.81
C ILE A 186 28.08 -11.46 -12.38
N TYR A 187 26.82 -11.28 -12.72
CA TYR A 187 25.73 -12.18 -12.33
C TYR A 187 25.34 -13.16 -13.43
N SER A 188 25.94 -13.06 -14.63
CA SER A 188 25.57 -13.85 -15.81
C SER A 188 25.73 -15.36 -15.64
N GLY A 189 26.58 -15.80 -14.71
CA GLY A 189 26.79 -17.21 -14.38
C GLY A 189 25.79 -17.79 -13.35
N THR A 190 24.87 -17.02 -12.82
CA THR A 190 23.98 -17.42 -11.73
C THR A 190 22.51 -17.08 -11.99
N GLY A 191 21.60 -17.85 -11.39
CA GLY A 191 20.18 -17.58 -11.37
C GLY A 191 19.54 -17.43 -12.76
N LEU A 192 18.68 -16.45 -12.91
CA LEU A 192 17.94 -16.16 -14.15
C LEU A 192 18.83 -15.74 -15.32
N LEU A 193 20.06 -15.31 -15.07
CA LEU A 193 21.02 -14.92 -16.09
C LEU A 193 21.93 -16.06 -16.51
N ALA A 194 21.91 -17.19 -15.80
CA ALA A 194 22.64 -18.40 -16.17
C ALA A 194 22.03 -18.99 -17.45
N GLY A 195 22.81 -19.02 -18.52
CA GLY A 195 22.33 -19.49 -19.82
C GLY A 195 21.75 -18.42 -20.75
N ALA A 196 21.60 -17.18 -20.30
CA ALA A 196 21.36 -16.03 -21.17
C ALA A 196 22.67 -15.68 -21.88
N GLY A 197 23.10 -16.54 -22.80
CA GLY A 197 24.32 -16.39 -23.59
C GLY A 197 24.24 -15.28 -24.67
N GLY A 198 23.35 -14.32 -24.51
CA GLY A 198 23.22 -13.15 -25.35
C GLY A 198 23.33 -11.88 -24.51
N SER A 199 24.04 -10.89 -25.01
CA SER A 199 24.00 -9.53 -24.50
C SER A 199 22.53 -9.07 -24.37
N ILE A 200 22.12 -8.65 -23.16
CA ILE A 200 20.83 -7.99 -23.00
C ILE A 200 20.85 -6.75 -23.90
N PRO A 201 19.96 -6.62 -24.90
CA PRO A 201 19.98 -5.47 -25.77
C PRO A 201 19.78 -4.20 -24.96
N LEU A 202 20.69 -3.26 -25.03
CA LEU A 202 20.51 -1.94 -24.48
C LEU A 202 19.37 -1.29 -25.27
N LEU A 203 18.32 -0.86 -24.61
CA LEU A 203 17.26 -0.06 -25.23
C LEU A 203 17.91 1.15 -25.89
N GLY A 204 17.85 1.23 -27.23
CA GLY A 204 18.41 2.33 -28.00
C GLY A 204 19.63 1.98 -28.89
N GLN A 205 20.18 0.76 -28.84
CA GLN A 205 21.10 0.33 -29.90
C GLN A 205 20.30 -0.34 -31.03
N PRO A 206 20.47 0.09 -32.28
CA PRO A 206 19.90 -0.63 -33.41
C PRO A 206 20.43 -2.06 -33.40
N ALA A 207 19.56 -3.02 -33.67
CA ALA A 207 19.95 -4.42 -33.85
C ALA A 207 21.11 -4.45 -34.84
N ALA A 208 22.24 -5.04 -34.44
CA ALA A 208 23.33 -5.28 -35.36
C ALA A 208 22.76 -6.18 -36.49
N ASP A 209 22.78 -5.66 -37.70
CA ASP A 209 22.33 -6.36 -38.90
C ASP A 209 22.99 -7.74 -38.97
N ALA A 210 22.20 -8.79 -38.82
CA ALA A 210 22.57 -10.13 -39.19
C ALA A 210 22.56 -10.27 -40.71
N SER A 211 23.49 -9.57 -41.37
CA SER A 211 23.80 -9.75 -42.79
C SER A 211 25.29 -10.01 -42.95
N GLY A 212 25.64 -11.25 -42.99
CA GLY A 212 27.02 -11.68 -43.24
C GLY A 212 27.13 -13.16 -43.52
N SER A 213 26.98 -13.48 -44.80
CA SER A 213 27.33 -14.71 -45.51
C SER A 213 26.49 -15.95 -45.28
#